data_f134f2739372d191a434f8c5eaffe43c
#
_entry.id   f134f2739372d191a434f8c5eaffe43c
#
_cell.length_a   1.000
_cell.length_b   1.000
_cell.length_c   1.000
_cell.angle_alpha   90.00
_cell.angle_beta   90.00
_cell.angle_gamma   90.00
#
_symmetry.space_group_name_H-M   'P 1'
#
loop_
_entity.id
_entity.type
_entity.pdbx_description
1 polymer ?
#
loop_
_entity_poly.entity_id
_entity_poly.type
_entity_poly.pdbx_seq_one_letter_code
_entity_poly.pdbx_strand_id
1 'polypeptide(L)'
;MHTSAETAAVMVTPRQALWLELMQFYIREAWLLDDRKLTEWFDLFTEDVLYFMPRRKNVRRRELHREVTPRGDLALIEDDKRYLAMRVARLDTGLAWAEDPPSRTRHLIGNLVVEPRDNGDVQARTAFLVYRSHLETDQQLFAGSREDVLRPVNGAWKVAKRTIVLDANVLLDKNLSIFF
;
A
#
# COMPACT_ATOMS: atom_id res chain seq x y z
N MET A 1 1.94 -5.32 55.31
CA MET A 1 2.86 -4.48 54.48
C MET A 1 2.51 -4.72 53.04
N HIS A 2 1.68 -3.84 52.42
CA HIS A 2 1.39 -3.89 50.99
C HIS A 2 2.42 -3.04 50.28
N THR A 3 3.29 -3.67 49.53
CA THR A 3 4.23 -3.01 48.62
C THR A 3 3.45 -2.63 47.36
N SER A 4 3.08 -1.35 47.24
CA SER A 4 2.58 -0.82 45.96
C SER A 4 3.69 -0.87 44.95
N ALA A 5 3.56 -1.74 43.97
CA ALA A 5 4.43 -1.70 42.78
C ALA A 5 4.04 -0.45 41.98
N GLU A 6 4.86 0.56 42.04
CA GLU A 6 4.79 1.76 41.21
C GLU A 6 4.99 1.33 39.76
N THR A 7 3.92 1.28 38.97
CA THR A 7 3.99 1.01 37.53
C THR A 7 4.69 2.19 36.86
N ALA A 8 5.98 2.05 36.57
CA ALA A 8 6.71 3.05 35.82
C ALA A 8 6.01 3.27 34.47
N ALA A 9 5.51 4.48 34.23
CA ALA A 9 4.93 4.85 32.95
C ALA A 9 5.99 4.74 31.87
N VAL A 10 5.78 3.84 30.91
CA VAL A 10 6.66 3.69 29.75
C VAL A 10 6.50 4.95 28.89
N MET A 11 7.52 5.81 28.89
CA MET A 11 7.53 7.03 28.07
C MET A 11 7.81 6.63 26.60
N VAL A 12 6.83 6.84 25.72
CA VAL A 12 6.98 6.63 24.27
C VAL A 12 7.73 7.82 23.69
N THR A 13 8.83 7.56 22.98
CA THR A 13 9.56 8.61 22.26
C THR A 13 8.75 9.16 21.08
N PRO A 14 8.99 10.41 20.60
CA PRO A 14 8.31 10.94 19.42
C PRO A 14 8.43 10.04 18.17
N ARG A 15 9.57 9.40 17.99
CA ARG A 15 9.80 8.46 16.89
C ARG A 15 8.94 7.20 17.02
N GLN A 16 8.79 6.66 18.23
CA GLN A 16 7.93 5.51 18.48
C GLN A 16 6.46 5.87 18.32
N ALA A 17 6.05 7.07 18.78
CA ALA A 17 4.68 7.55 18.58
C ALA A 17 4.33 7.67 17.10
N LEU A 18 5.20 8.28 16.30
CA LEU A 18 5.01 8.40 14.85
C LEU A 18 4.95 7.00 14.18
N TRP A 19 5.82 6.07 14.57
CA TRP A 19 5.81 4.72 14.05
C TRP A 19 4.48 4.00 14.35
N LEU A 20 3.98 4.10 15.58
CA LEU A 20 2.69 3.52 15.99
C LEU A 20 1.53 4.13 15.20
N GLU A 21 1.53 5.45 15.04
CA GLU A 21 0.51 6.18 14.28
C GLU A 21 0.46 5.72 12.82
N LEU A 22 1.62 5.61 12.16
CA LEU A 22 1.69 5.16 10.78
C LEU A 22 1.40 3.66 10.64
N MET A 23 1.75 2.83 11.61
CA MET A 23 1.33 1.43 11.60
C MET A 23 -0.20 1.30 11.68
N GLN A 24 -0.87 2.10 12.52
CA GLN A 24 -2.33 2.13 12.58
C GLN A 24 -2.95 2.62 11.26
N PHE A 25 -2.33 3.61 10.60
CA PHE A 25 -2.73 4.06 9.28
C PHE A 25 -2.73 2.90 8.27
N TYR A 26 -1.63 2.13 8.19
CA TYR A 26 -1.52 0.99 7.27
C TYR A 26 -2.46 -0.17 7.61
N ILE A 27 -2.68 -0.44 8.89
CA ILE A 27 -3.65 -1.45 9.33
C ILE A 27 -5.06 -1.04 8.90
N ARG A 28 -5.44 0.23 9.13
CA ARG A 28 -6.73 0.76 8.68
C ARG A 28 -6.88 0.68 7.16
N GLU A 29 -5.86 1.08 6.41
CA GLU A 29 -5.84 0.99 4.95
C GLU A 29 -6.09 -0.45 4.47
N ALA A 30 -5.38 -1.43 5.04
CA ALA A 30 -5.55 -2.84 4.72
C ALA A 30 -7.00 -3.31 4.92
N TRP A 31 -7.63 -2.94 6.05
CA TRP A 31 -9.03 -3.27 6.31
C TRP A 31 -9.99 -2.58 5.35
N LEU A 32 -9.75 -1.34 4.93
CA LEU A 32 -10.59 -0.67 3.93
C LEU A 32 -10.59 -1.43 2.60
N LEU A 33 -9.44 -1.91 2.16
CA LEU A 33 -9.32 -2.73 0.95
C LEU A 33 -10.01 -4.09 1.11
N ASP A 34 -9.77 -4.79 2.21
CA ASP A 34 -10.32 -6.11 2.47
C ASP A 34 -11.86 -6.09 2.64
N ASP A 35 -12.39 -5.01 3.19
CA ASP A 35 -13.82 -4.75 3.34
C ASP A 35 -14.45 -4.11 2.08
N ARG A 36 -13.67 -3.88 1.03
CA ARG A 36 -14.10 -3.24 -0.23
C ARG A 36 -14.68 -1.83 -0.05
N LYS A 37 -14.20 -1.10 0.95
CA LYS A 37 -14.54 0.31 1.21
C LYS A 37 -13.68 1.24 0.36
N LEU A 38 -13.81 1.09 -0.96
CA LEU A 38 -12.88 1.70 -1.91
C LEU A 38 -12.97 3.23 -1.94
N THR A 39 -14.15 3.80 -1.69
CA THR A 39 -14.31 5.25 -1.58
C THR A 39 -13.55 5.81 -0.37
N GLU A 40 -13.68 5.17 0.82
CA GLU A 40 -12.93 5.57 2.01
C GLU A 40 -11.41 5.36 1.84
N TRP A 41 -11.02 4.30 1.14
CA TRP A 41 -9.61 4.06 0.79
C TRP A 41 -9.07 5.14 -0.15
N PHE A 42 -9.83 5.54 -1.15
CA PHE A 42 -9.44 6.59 -2.09
C PHE A 42 -9.24 7.95 -1.41
N ASP A 43 -9.98 8.24 -0.34
CA ASP A 43 -9.82 9.45 0.47
C ASP A 43 -8.50 9.53 1.24
N LEU A 44 -7.78 8.41 1.37
CA LEU A 44 -6.44 8.39 1.98
C LEU A 44 -5.35 9.02 1.09
N PHE A 45 -5.64 9.39 -0.13
CA PHE A 45 -4.67 9.95 -1.07
C PHE A 45 -4.83 11.46 -1.23
N THR A 46 -3.70 12.17 -1.41
CA THR A 46 -3.71 13.62 -1.73
C THR A 46 -4.20 13.86 -3.15
N GLU A 47 -4.57 15.12 -3.47
CA GLU A 47 -5.00 15.50 -4.83
C GLU A 47 -3.87 15.38 -5.87
N ASP A 48 -2.62 15.58 -5.43
CA ASP A 48 -1.41 15.48 -6.24
C ASP A 48 -0.74 14.09 -6.18
N VAL A 49 -1.48 13.07 -5.79
CA VAL A 49 -0.93 11.72 -5.63
C VAL A 49 -0.33 11.17 -6.92
N LEU A 50 0.78 10.45 -6.76
CA LEU A 50 1.32 9.54 -7.76
C LEU A 50 1.24 8.10 -7.22
N TYR A 51 0.39 7.27 -7.83
CA TYR A 51 0.30 5.83 -7.56
C TYR A 51 1.03 5.07 -8.66
N PHE A 52 2.21 4.56 -8.35
CA PHE A 52 3.15 4.02 -9.34
C PHE A 52 3.49 2.57 -9.05
N MET A 53 3.31 1.71 -10.03
CA MET A 53 3.71 0.31 -9.98
C MET A 53 4.61 0.01 -11.19
N PRO A 54 5.94 0.09 -11.04
CA PRO A 54 6.89 -0.24 -12.08
C PRO A 54 6.85 -1.73 -12.43
N ARG A 55 7.46 -2.09 -13.54
CA ARG A 55 7.72 -3.50 -13.87
C ARG A 55 9.02 -3.95 -13.22
N ARG A 56 9.01 -5.17 -12.69
CA ARG A 56 10.22 -5.86 -12.27
C ARG A 56 10.72 -6.78 -13.39
N LYS A 57 12.03 -6.83 -13.58
CA LYS A 57 12.69 -7.66 -14.61
C LYS A 57 13.69 -8.59 -13.93
N ASN A 58 13.81 -9.82 -14.41
CA ASN A 58 14.90 -10.67 -14.02
C ASN A 58 16.15 -10.23 -14.76
N VAL A 59 17.11 -9.71 -14.01
CA VAL A 59 18.39 -9.24 -14.53
C VAL A 59 19.56 -9.98 -13.89
N ARG A 60 20.72 -9.95 -14.52
CA ARG A 60 21.92 -10.53 -13.94
C ARG A 60 22.36 -9.71 -12.71
N ARG A 61 23.04 -10.32 -11.76
CA ARG A 61 23.51 -9.68 -10.52
C ARG A 61 24.24 -8.34 -10.75
N ARG A 62 25.05 -8.23 -11.81
CA ARG A 62 25.75 -7.00 -12.20
C ARG A 62 24.84 -5.86 -12.68
N GLU A 63 23.57 -6.17 -12.98
CA GLU A 63 22.57 -5.28 -13.58
C GLU A 63 21.39 -5.01 -12.63
N LEU A 64 21.52 -5.32 -11.32
CA LEU A 64 20.44 -5.17 -10.33
C LEU A 64 19.86 -3.75 -10.28
N HIS A 65 20.66 -2.73 -10.58
CA HIS A 65 20.18 -1.34 -10.68
C HIS A 65 19.13 -1.13 -11.78
N ARG A 66 18.97 -2.08 -12.72
CA ARG A 66 17.99 -2.09 -13.82
C ARG A 66 16.82 -3.04 -13.59
N GLU A 67 16.77 -3.69 -12.41
CA GLU A 67 15.74 -4.67 -12.06
C GLU A 67 14.33 -4.07 -12.08
N VAL A 68 14.19 -2.83 -11.65
CA VAL A 68 12.93 -2.09 -11.60
C VAL A 68 12.95 -1.00 -12.66
N THR A 69 11.88 -0.92 -13.47
CA THR A 69 11.78 0.11 -14.52
C THR A 69 11.65 1.50 -13.89
N PRO A 70 12.40 2.50 -14.37
CA PRO A 70 12.25 3.87 -13.89
C PRO A 70 10.92 4.47 -14.35
N ARG A 71 10.54 5.58 -13.72
CA ARG A 71 9.41 6.40 -14.18
C ARG A 71 9.68 6.93 -15.59
N GLY A 72 8.64 6.94 -16.42
CA GLY A 72 8.74 7.29 -17.85
C GLY A 72 8.97 6.09 -18.77
N ASP A 73 9.31 4.92 -18.19
CA ASP A 73 9.31 3.64 -18.89
C ASP A 73 7.95 2.93 -18.72
N LEU A 74 7.78 1.80 -19.40
CA LEU A 74 6.56 0.99 -19.29
C LEU A 74 6.36 0.50 -17.85
N ALA A 75 5.27 0.93 -17.22
CA ALA A 75 4.84 0.53 -15.89
C ALA A 75 3.61 -0.39 -15.94
N LEU A 76 3.30 -1.08 -14.84
CA LEU A 76 2.04 -1.81 -14.66
C LEU A 76 0.91 -0.82 -14.36
N ILE A 77 1.19 0.18 -13.51
CA ILE A 77 0.28 1.26 -13.16
C ILE A 77 1.11 2.55 -13.01
N GLU A 78 0.63 3.65 -13.57
CA GLU A 78 1.10 5.00 -13.29
C GLU A 78 -0.13 5.92 -13.32
N ASP A 79 -0.75 6.09 -12.16
CA ASP A 79 -2.00 6.80 -12.00
C ASP A 79 -1.81 8.07 -11.14
N ASP A 80 -2.40 9.15 -11.59
CA ASP A 80 -2.72 10.33 -10.77
C ASP A 80 -4.06 10.12 -10.03
N LYS A 81 -4.50 11.12 -9.28
CA LYS A 81 -5.77 11.09 -8.54
C LYS A 81 -6.97 10.78 -9.45
N ARG A 82 -6.99 11.33 -10.66
CA ARG A 82 -8.07 11.14 -11.62
C ARG A 82 -8.14 9.71 -12.14
N TYR A 83 -6.99 9.14 -12.56
CA TYR A 83 -6.94 7.77 -13.04
C TYR A 83 -7.24 6.77 -11.92
N LEU A 84 -6.77 7.05 -10.69
CA LEU A 84 -7.08 6.23 -9.52
C LEU A 84 -8.59 6.24 -9.21
N ALA A 85 -9.25 7.42 -9.31
CA ALA A 85 -10.71 7.53 -9.19
C ALA A 85 -11.45 6.66 -10.24
N MET A 86 -10.98 6.66 -11.48
CA MET A 86 -11.59 5.85 -12.54
C MET A 86 -11.45 4.34 -12.27
N ARG A 87 -10.32 3.89 -11.67
CA ARG A 87 -10.16 2.49 -11.26
C ARG A 87 -11.13 2.12 -10.14
N VAL A 88 -11.26 2.97 -9.13
CA VAL A 88 -12.21 2.77 -8.02
C VAL A 88 -13.64 2.68 -8.55
N ALA A 89 -14.05 3.67 -9.35
CA ALA A 89 -15.40 3.70 -9.92
C ALA A 89 -15.71 2.46 -10.77
N ARG A 90 -14.73 1.94 -11.52
CA ARG A 90 -14.92 0.73 -12.33
C ARG A 90 -15.21 -0.51 -11.48
N LEU A 91 -14.62 -0.61 -10.28
CA LEU A 91 -14.87 -1.71 -9.35
C LEU A 91 -16.21 -1.55 -8.63
N ASP A 92 -16.56 -0.33 -8.21
CA ASP A 92 -17.81 -0.04 -7.50
C ASP A 92 -19.05 -0.20 -8.37
N THR A 93 -18.95 0.08 -9.67
CA THR A 93 -20.10 0.01 -10.60
C THR A 93 -20.39 -1.37 -11.17
N GLY A 94 -19.61 -2.41 -10.79
CA GLY A 94 -19.75 -3.76 -11.36
C GLY A 94 -19.38 -3.86 -12.85
N LEU A 95 -18.84 -2.79 -13.44
CA LEU A 95 -18.36 -2.82 -14.84
C LEU A 95 -17.07 -3.66 -15.00
N ALA A 96 -16.42 -4.00 -13.90
CA ALA A 96 -15.31 -4.93 -13.89
C ALA A 96 -15.83 -6.36 -13.83
N TRP A 97 -16.29 -6.90 -14.95
CA TRP A 97 -16.84 -8.28 -15.05
C TRP A 97 -15.87 -9.35 -14.48
N ALA A 98 -14.56 -9.09 -14.49
CA ALA A 98 -13.55 -9.97 -13.88
C ALA A 98 -13.57 -9.94 -12.33
N GLU A 99 -14.33 -9.03 -11.72
CA GLU A 99 -14.55 -8.90 -10.27
C GLU A 99 -16.04 -9.03 -9.92
N ASP A 100 -16.83 -9.70 -10.77
CA ASP A 100 -18.22 -10.07 -10.48
C ASP A 100 -18.37 -11.61 -10.56
N PRO A 101 -18.58 -12.30 -9.43
CA PRO A 101 -18.62 -11.81 -8.05
C PRO A 101 -17.24 -11.29 -7.56
N PRO A 102 -17.22 -10.35 -6.59
CA PRO A 102 -16.00 -9.69 -6.18
C PRO A 102 -15.02 -10.64 -5.48
N SER A 103 -13.74 -10.46 -5.74
CA SER A 103 -12.67 -11.17 -5.04
C SER A 103 -12.69 -10.90 -3.55
N ARG A 104 -12.20 -11.86 -2.77
CA ARG A 104 -11.86 -11.69 -1.36
C ARG A 104 -10.37 -11.50 -1.24
N THR A 105 -9.97 -10.41 -0.60
CA THR A 105 -8.56 -10.11 -0.36
C THR A 105 -8.23 -10.18 1.13
N ARG A 106 -6.96 -10.40 1.41
CA ARG A 106 -6.39 -10.25 2.74
C ARG A 106 -5.02 -9.61 2.62
N HIS A 107 -4.91 -8.36 3.10
CA HIS A 107 -3.68 -7.59 3.11
C HIS A 107 -2.97 -7.76 4.44
N LEU A 108 -1.73 -8.26 4.41
CA LEU A 108 -0.81 -8.29 5.54
C LEU A 108 0.30 -7.30 5.28
N ILE A 109 0.36 -6.23 6.07
CA ILE A 109 1.37 -5.16 5.94
C ILE A 109 2.32 -5.25 7.13
N GLY A 110 3.62 -5.21 6.86
CA GLY A 110 4.63 -5.32 7.90
C GLY A 110 5.95 -4.67 7.53
N ASN A 111 6.96 -4.91 8.37
CA ASN A 111 8.34 -4.41 8.18
C ASN A 111 8.39 -2.89 7.96
N LEU A 112 7.55 -2.14 8.70
CA LEU A 112 7.45 -0.69 8.58
C LEU A 112 8.75 -0.01 9.03
N VAL A 113 9.34 0.76 8.13
CA VAL A 113 10.42 1.72 8.40
C VAL A 113 9.90 3.11 8.13
N VAL A 114 10.20 4.07 9.03
CA VAL A 114 9.68 5.44 8.99
C VAL A 114 10.86 6.42 9.06
N GLU A 115 10.90 7.34 8.11
CA GLU A 115 11.92 8.39 8.00
C GLU A 115 11.26 9.76 7.80
N PRO A 116 11.20 10.60 8.88
CA PRO A 116 10.69 11.96 8.75
C PRO A 116 11.55 12.80 7.80
N ARG A 117 10.93 13.71 7.06
CA ARG A 117 11.57 14.66 6.17
C ARG A 117 11.47 16.09 6.71
N ASP A 118 12.37 16.97 6.32
CA ASP A 118 12.43 18.36 6.79
C ASP A 118 11.18 19.19 6.43
N ASN A 119 10.47 18.80 5.36
CA ASN A 119 9.25 19.47 4.90
C ASN A 119 7.97 19.02 5.63
N GLY A 120 8.09 18.16 6.65
CA GLY A 120 6.96 17.61 7.39
C GLY A 120 6.33 16.34 6.78
N ASP A 121 6.70 15.97 5.56
CA ASP A 121 6.35 14.67 4.99
C ASP A 121 7.11 13.55 5.69
N VAL A 122 6.66 12.32 5.51
CA VAL A 122 7.32 11.13 6.03
C VAL A 122 7.53 10.13 4.90
N GLN A 123 8.77 9.66 4.72
CA GLN A 123 9.05 8.50 3.91
C GLN A 123 8.73 7.25 4.73
N ALA A 124 7.89 6.38 4.21
CA ALA A 124 7.59 5.09 4.81
C ALA A 124 7.91 3.97 3.83
N ARG A 125 8.49 2.88 4.34
CA ARG A 125 8.72 1.66 3.58
C ARG A 125 8.06 0.49 4.30
N THR A 126 7.31 -0.33 3.56
CA THR A 126 6.64 -1.53 4.08
C THR A 126 6.87 -2.71 3.16
N ALA A 127 6.79 -3.93 3.71
CA ALA A 127 6.58 -5.14 2.93
C ALA A 127 5.11 -5.56 3.03
N PHE A 128 4.60 -6.26 2.02
CA PHE A 128 3.25 -6.77 2.06
C PHE A 128 3.15 -8.19 1.51
N LEU A 129 2.12 -8.90 2.01
CA LEU A 129 1.57 -10.10 1.41
C LEU A 129 0.07 -9.86 1.20
N VAL A 130 -0.42 -10.09 -0.02
CA VAL A 130 -1.85 -10.01 -0.33
C VAL A 130 -2.30 -11.34 -0.86
N TYR A 131 -3.19 -11.99 -0.11
CA TYR A 131 -3.91 -13.16 -0.57
C TYR A 131 -5.18 -12.69 -1.29
N ARG A 132 -5.44 -13.23 -2.48
CA ARG A 132 -6.67 -13.06 -3.24
C ARG A 132 -7.32 -14.41 -3.49
N SER A 133 -8.61 -14.51 -3.23
CA SER A 133 -9.43 -15.64 -3.63
C SER A 133 -10.60 -15.13 -4.48
N HIS A 134 -10.78 -15.70 -5.65
CA HIS A 134 -11.87 -15.37 -6.56
C HIS A 134 -12.53 -16.66 -7.04
N LEU A 135 -13.86 -16.70 -6.99
CA LEU A 135 -14.63 -17.92 -7.25
C LEU A 135 -14.16 -19.10 -6.38
N GLU A 136 -14.19 -20.32 -6.91
CA GLU A 136 -13.94 -21.56 -6.17
C GLU A 136 -12.48 -22.01 -6.25
N THR A 137 -11.79 -21.67 -7.32
CA THR A 137 -10.47 -22.25 -7.64
C THR A 137 -9.37 -21.23 -7.88
N ASP A 138 -9.70 -19.93 -8.08
CA ASP A 138 -8.71 -18.91 -8.37
C ASP A 138 -8.15 -18.34 -7.07
N GLN A 139 -6.93 -18.72 -6.74
CA GLN A 139 -6.21 -18.25 -5.56
C GLN A 139 -4.85 -17.73 -5.95
N GLN A 140 -4.49 -16.57 -5.41
CA GLN A 140 -3.23 -15.92 -5.70
C GLN A 140 -2.63 -15.33 -4.43
N LEU A 141 -1.31 -15.33 -4.37
CA LEU A 141 -0.52 -14.66 -3.35
C LEU A 141 0.41 -13.65 -4.02
N PHE A 142 0.27 -12.39 -3.66
CA PHE A 142 1.15 -11.32 -4.11
C PHE A 142 2.07 -10.95 -2.94
N ALA A 143 3.36 -10.84 -3.23
CA ALA A 143 4.37 -10.35 -2.30
C ALA A 143 5.10 -9.16 -2.92
N GLY A 144 5.52 -8.22 -2.09
CA GLY A 144 6.26 -7.07 -2.56
C GLY A 144 6.57 -6.06 -1.48
N SER A 145 7.03 -4.90 -1.91
CA SER A 145 7.30 -3.76 -1.05
C SER A 145 6.59 -2.50 -1.55
N ARG A 146 6.33 -1.59 -0.62
CA ARG A 146 5.84 -0.23 -0.91
C ARG A 146 6.80 0.80 -0.35
N GLU A 147 6.96 1.87 -1.10
CA GLU A 147 7.60 3.10 -0.64
C GLU A 147 6.59 4.23 -0.80
N ASP A 148 6.18 4.79 0.33
CA ASP A 148 5.19 5.86 0.39
C ASP A 148 5.82 7.17 0.85
N VAL A 149 5.32 8.28 0.32
CA VAL A 149 5.46 9.60 0.90
C VAL A 149 4.11 9.95 1.53
N LEU A 150 4.10 10.02 2.85
CA LEU A 150 2.94 10.39 3.64
C LEU A 150 3.01 11.87 3.99
N ARG A 151 1.93 12.60 3.79
CA ARG A 151 1.79 14.03 4.07
C ARG A 151 0.71 14.27 5.10
N PRO A 152 0.97 15.08 6.13
CA PRO A 152 -0.09 15.49 7.05
C PRO A 152 -1.00 16.53 6.37
N VAL A 153 -2.30 16.22 6.28
CA VAL A 153 -3.32 17.10 5.70
C VAL A 153 -4.49 17.19 6.67
N ASN A 154 -4.76 18.38 7.18
CA ASN A 154 -5.87 18.63 8.14
C ASN A 154 -5.86 17.68 9.36
N GLY A 155 -4.69 17.38 9.91
CA GLY A 155 -4.53 16.51 11.07
C GLY A 155 -4.62 15.00 10.78
N ALA A 156 -4.67 14.58 9.51
CA ALA A 156 -4.66 13.19 9.10
C ALA A 156 -3.51 12.91 8.10
N TRP A 157 -2.98 11.70 8.11
CA TRP A 157 -2.01 11.28 7.11
C TRP A 157 -2.69 10.95 5.79
N LYS A 158 -2.09 11.42 4.69
CA LYS A 158 -2.49 11.05 3.32
C LYS A 158 -1.27 10.62 2.51
N VAL A 159 -1.49 9.69 1.58
CA VAL A 159 -0.46 9.23 0.64
C VAL A 159 -0.32 10.25 -0.47
N ALA A 160 0.83 10.92 -0.55
CA ALA A 160 1.17 11.84 -1.64
C ALA A 160 1.92 11.14 -2.79
N LYS A 161 2.63 10.05 -2.48
CA LYS A 161 3.25 9.19 -3.47
C LYS A 161 3.28 7.77 -2.95
N ARG A 162 2.96 6.81 -3.81
CA ARG A 162 3.13 5.38 -3.54
C ARG A 162 3.88 4.74 -4.70
N THR A 163 4.95 4.04 -4.40
CA THR A 163 5.64 3.16 -5.33
C THR A 163 5.50 1.72 -4.85
N ILE A 164 4.95 0.85 -5.69
CA ILE A 164 4.69 -0.57 -5.36
C ILE A 164 5.57 -1.44 -6.24
N VAL A 165 6.41 -2.27 -5.65
CA VAL A 165 7.25 -3.20 -6.38
C VAL A 165 6.85 -4.62 -6.00
N LEU A 166 6.25 -5.34 -6.96
CA LEU A 166 5.95 -6.76 -6.79
C LEU A 166 7.24 -7.59 -6.89
N ASP A 167 7.32 -8.67 -6.11
CA ASP A 167 8.43 -9.61 -6.16
C ASP A 167 8.36 -10.51 -7.39
N ALA A 168 7.14 -10.77 -7.88
CA ALA A 168 6.92 -11.50 -9.11
C ALA A 168 7.20 -10.61 -10.34
N ASN A 169 8.01 -11.10 -11.28
CA ASN A 169 8.28 -10.44 -12.56
C ASN A 169 7.23 -10.76 -13.63
N VAL A 170 6.49 -11.84 -13.46
CA VAL A 170 5.37 -12.26 -14.31
C VAL A 170 4.14 -12.42 -13.45
N LEU A 171 3.10 -11.67 -13.78
CA LEU A 171 1.80 -11.85 -13.17
C LEU A 171 1.07 -12.95 -13.95
N LEU A 172 0.71 -14.03 -13.26
CA LEU A 172 -0.05 -15.13 -13.85
C LEU A 172 -1.54 -14.78 -13.98
N ASP A 173 -1.95 -13.68 -13.40
CA ASP A 173 -3.31 -13.19 -13.48
C ASP A 173 -3.60 -12.48 -14.81
N LYS A 174 -4.79 -12.73 -15.34
CA LYS A 174 -5.28 -12.08 -16.57
C LYS A 174 -5.58 -10.58 -16.36
N ASN A 175 -5.86 -10.17 -15.11
CA ASN A 175 -6.20 -8.80 -14.75
C ASN A 175 -5.68 -8.45 -13.35
N LEU A 176 -4.92 -7.38 -13.25
CA LEU A 176 -4.56 -6.78 -11.96
C LEU A 176 -5.70 -5.86 -11.51
N SER A 177 -6.70 -6.46 -10.85
CA SER A 177 -7.95 -5.79 -10.45
C SER A 177 -8.00 -5.38 -8.98
N ILE A 178 -6.96 -5.69 -8.22
CA ILE A 178 -6.84 -5.32 -6.80
C ILE A 178 -5.85 -4.17 -6.61
N PHE A 179 -5.96 -3.50 -5.46
CA PHE A 179 -5.00 -2.49 -5.01
C PHE A 179 -4.00 -3.08 -4.02
N PHE A 180 -2.87 -2.36 -3.80
CA PHE A 180 -1.81 -2.78 -2.89
C PHE A 180 -1.40 -1.65 -1.96
#